data_325dc1df7a38c99bf267be13fec1f3a5
#
_entry.id   325dc1df7a38c99bf267be13fec1f3a5
#
_cell.length_a   1.000
_cell.length_b   1.000
_cell.length_c   1.000
_cell.angle_alpha   90.00
_cell.angle_beta   90.00
_cell.angle_gamma   90.00
#
_symmetry.space_group_name_H-M   'P 1'
#
loop_
_entity.id
_entity.type
_entity.pdbx_description
1 polymer ?
#
loop_
_entity_poly.entity_id
_entity_poly.type
_entity_poly.pdbx_seq_one_letter_code
_entity_poly.pdbx_strand_id
1 'polypeptide(L)'
;MRHIAGDMINVTDGKGNMFLCRILPHTLPEEGKSSKRERNKESVACRIISATPNFGAHNYQLTMAVAPTKNMERFEWFLEKSTEIGLDKVVPIITSCSERKSINQERLEKIIVSAAKQSLKGKFPEITSPVAIEALLKRCAEERESLKLVAYCGEATKLSINEAIAKHKANLPEGTLPKITILIGPEGDFTAEEINLALACGFTPIHLGGSRLRTETAAVLSTAAAYLNL
;
A
#
# COMPACT_ATOMS: atom_id res chain seq x y z
N MET A 1 -23.38 11.73 8.36
CA MET A 1 -24.56 11.15 9.06
C MET A 1 -24.15 10.85 10.48
N ARG A 2 -24.96 11.13 11.48
CA ARG A 2 -24.63 10.85 12.89
C ARG A 2 -25.37 9.56 13.26
N HIS A 3 -24.63 8.52 13.62
CA HIS A 3 -25.23 7.25 14.05
C HIS A 3 -25.76 7.37 15.49
N ILE A 4 -26.84 6.62 15.77
CA ILE A 4 -27.49 6.56 17.09
C ILE A 4 -27.51 5.11 17.60
N ALA A 5 -27.86 4.93 18.87
CA ALA A 5 -28.04 3.59 19.44
C ALA A 5 -29.09 2.80 18.65
N GLY A 6 -28.79 1.55 18.36
CA GLY A 6 -29.61 0.67 17.53
C GLY A 6 -29.20 0.59 16.07
N ASP A 7 -28.45 1.58 15.57
CA ASP A 7 -27.96 1.58 14.18
C ASP A 7 -27.00 0.41 13.93
N MET A 8 -27.03 -0.07 12.68
CA MET A 8 -26.10 -1.07 12.18
C MET A 8 -24.92 -0.39 11.50
N ILE A 9 -23.70 -0.80 11.85
CA ILE A 9 -22.45 -0.30 11.25
C ILE A 9 -21.53 -1.44 10.87
N ASN A 10 -20.70 -1.21 9.87
CA ASN A 10 -19.60 -2.10 9.54
C ASN A 10 -18.33 -1.64 10.29
N VAL A 11 -17.67 -2.57 10.94
CA VAL A 11 -16.43 -2.37 11.69
C VAL A 11 -15.38 -3.33 11.15
N THR A 12 -14.17 -2.87 10.91
CA THR A 12 -13.04 -3.73 10.55
C THR A 12 -11.95 -3.66 11.60
N ASP A 13 -11.22 -4.76 11.77
CA ASP A 13 -9.99 -4.82 12.57
C ASP A 13 -8.73 -4.41 11.77
N GLY A 14 -8.90 -4.13 10.46
CA GLY A 14 -7.80 -3.84 9.56
C GLY A 14 -6.93 -5.05 9.20
N LYS A 15 -7.26 -6.24 9.72
CA LYS A 15 -6.51 -7.51 9.53
C LYS A 15 -7.20 -8.49 8.57
N GLY A 16 -8.28 -8.04 7.93
CA GLY A 16 -9.04 -8.82 6.97
C GLY A 16 -10.43 -9.24 7.45
N ASN A 17 -10.84 -8.89 8.67
CA ASN A 17 -12.18 -9.20 9.13
C ASN A 17 -13.10 -7.98 9.02
N MET A 18 -14.33 -8.22 8.57
CA MET A 18 -15.41 -7.24 8.58
C MET A 18 -16.53 -7.74 9.51
N PHE A 19 -16.93 -6.89 10.44
CA PHE A 19 -17.97 -7.18 11.42
C PHE A 19 -19.17 -6.29 11.15
N LEU A 20 -20.36 -6.89 11.02
CA LEU A 20 -21.61 -6.17 11.10
C LEU A 20 -21.95 -6.01 12.58
N CYS A 21 -22.06 -4.77 13.06
CA CYS A 21 -22.25 -4.46 14.47
C CYS A 21 -23.49 -3.61 14.68
N ARG A 22 -24.16 -3.81 15.81
CA ARG A 22 -25.23 -2.92 16.30
C ARG A 22 -24.69 -2.03 17.41
N ILE A 23 -24.88 -0.73 17.28
CA ILE A 23 -24.50 0.24 18.31
C ILE A 23 -25.38 0.02 19.54
N LEU A 24 -24.76 -0.17 20.70
CA LEU A 24 -25.46 -0.30 21.98
C LEU A 24 -25.83 1.08 22.53
N PRO A 25 -26.89 1.19 23.33
CA PRO A 25 -27.18 2.41 24.10
C PRO A 25 -25.94 2.79 24.92
N HIS A 26 -25.52 4.03 24.80
CA HIS A 26 -24.40 4.55 25.59
C HIS A 26 -24.89 4.74 27.00
N THR A 27 -24.41 3.92 27.92
CA THR A 27 -24.49 4.23 29.37
C THR A 27 -23.43 5.31 29.59
N LEU A 28 -23.89 6.58 29.65
CA LEU A 28 -23.02 7.68 30.06
C LEU A 28 -22.45 7.35 31.43
N PRO A 29 -21.15 7.52 31.70
CA PRO A 29 -20.65 7.59 33.06
C PRO A 29 -21.37 8.73 33.76
N GLU A 30 -21.75 8.51 35.03
CA GLU A 30 -22.43 9.51 35.84
C GLU A 30 -21.74 10.87 35.76
N GLU A 31 -22.53 11.93 35.62
CA GLU A 31 -22.08 13.32 35.51
C GLU A 31 -21.11 13.68 36.63
N GLY A 32 -19.88 13.95 36.30
CA GLY A 32 -18.93 14.53 37.24
C GLY A 32 -17.50 14.07 36.98
N LYS A 33 -16.78 14.85 36.21
CA LYS A 33 -15.33 14.80 35.94
C LYS A 33 -14.91 14.12 34.64
N SER A 34 -15.11 14.78 33.50
CA SER A 34 -14.25 14.52 32.35
C SER A 34 -13.64 15.82 31.80
N SER A 35 -12.32 15.88 31.77
CA SER A 35 -11.59 16.97 31.15
C SER A 35 -11.80 16.96 29.62
N LYS A 36 -11.67 18.13 28.96
CA LYS A 36 -11.76 18.25 27.49
C LYS A 36 -10.86 17.26 26.72
N ARG A 37 -9.83 16.71 27.36
CA ARG A 37 -8.88 15.73 26.79
C ARG A 37 -9.43 14.29 26.78
N GLU A 38 -10.40 13.95 27.65
CA GLU A 38 -10.99 12.62 27.74
C GLU A 38 -12.14 12.43 26.74
N ARG A 39 -12.81 13.52 26.29
CA ARG A 39 -13.87 13.45 25.28
C ARG A 39 -13.40 12.97 23.89
N ASN A 40 -12.10 13.01 23.59
CA ASN A 40 -11.53 12.48 22.35
C ASN A 40 -11.26 10.95 22.39
N LYS A 41 -11.59 10.27 23.46
CA LYS A 41 -11.50 8.80 23.63
C LYS A 41 -12.87 8.16 23.89
N GLU A 42 -13.96 8.74 23.42
CA GLU A 42 -15.26 8.09 23.53
C GLU A 42 -15.26 6.80 22.72
N SER A 43 -15.22 5.68 23.42
CA SER A 43 -15.41 4.35 22.84
C SER A 43 -16.90 4.09 22.69
N VAL A 44 -17.30 3.58 21.53
CA VAL A 44 -18.68 3.17 21.27
C VAL A 44 -18.78 1.66 21.47
N ALA A 45 -19.65 1.24 22.39
CA ALA A 45 -19.93 -0.18 22.59
C ALA A 45 -20.83 -0.70 21.46
N CYS A 46 -20.42 -1.81 20.84
CA CYS A 46 -21.17 -2.44 19.78
C CYS A 46 -21.31 -3.94 20.03
N ARG A 47 -22.46 -4.50 19.65
CA ARG A 47 -22.68 -5.94 19.61
C ARG A 47 -22.38 -6.45 18.23
N ILE A 48 -21.47 -7.42 18.08
CA ILE A 48 -21.20 -8.11 16.82
C ILE A 48 -22.41 -8.99 16.49
N ILE A 49 -22.96 -8.82 15.30
CA ILE A 49 -24.09 -9.60 14.77
C ILE A 49 -23.56 -10.70 13.83
N SER A 50 -22.59 -10.37 12.97
CA SER A 50 -21.91 -11.33 12.11
C SER A 50 -20.47 -10.90 11.85
N ALA A 51 -19.62 -11.87 11.48
CA ALA A 51 -18.25 -11.65 11.08
C ALA A 51 -18.01 -12.30 9.72
N THR A 52 -17.36 -11.58 8.81
CA THR A 52 -16.92 -12.05 7.51
C THR A 52 -15.40 -12.02 7.47
N PRO A 53 -14.72 -13.18 7.58
CA PRO A 53 -13.27 -13.25 7.46
C PRO A 53 -12.83 -13.04 6.00
N ASN A 54 -11.60 -12.59 5.81
CA ASN A 54 -10.99 -12.33 4.49
C ASN A 54 -11.84 -11.43 3.59
N PHE A 55 -12.53 -10.45 4.19
CA PHE A 55 -13.42 -9.55 3.48
C PHE A 55 -12.66 -8.71 2.46
N GLY A 56 -13.03 -8.84 1.19
CA GLY A 56 -12.40 -8.11 0.08
C GLY A 56 -10.94 -8.50 -0.16
N ALA A 57 -10.51 -9.70 0.26
CA ALA A 57 -9.18 -10.20 -0.04
C ALA A 57 -8.99 -10.37 -1.54
N HIS A 58 -7.81 -10.01 -2.03
CA HIS A 58 -7.39 -10.23 -3.41
C HIS A 58 -6.42 -11.41 -3.51
N ASN A 59 -6.28 -11.95 -4.72
CA ASN A 59 -5.52 -13.17 -4.97
C ASN A 59 -4.05 -12.89 -5.32
N TYR A 60 -3.42 -11.89 -4.69
CA TYR A 60 -2.02 -11.53 -4.89
C TYR A 60 -1.46 -10.85 -3.65
N GLN A 61 -0.13 -10.67 -3.61
CA GLN A 61 0.55 -9.79 -2.66
C GLN A 61 1.33 -8.74 -3.43
N LEU A 62 0.97 -7.47 -3.25
CA LEU A 62 1.62 -6.34 -3.92
C LEU A 62 2.37 -5.48 -2.92
N THR A 63 3.68 -5.38 -3.11
CA THR A 63 4.55 -4.43 -2.42
C THR A 63 4.95 -3.31 -3.38
N MET A 64 4.64 -2.08 -3.02
CA MET A 64 5.10 -0.88 -3.72
C MET A 64 6.29 -0.28 -2.97
N ALA A 65 7.47 -0.35 -3.54
CA ALA A 65 8.69 0.28 -3.03
C ALA A 65 8.89 1.60 -3.76
N VAL A 66 8.53 2.70 -3.10
CA VAL A 66 8.40 4.02 -3.73
C VAL A 66 9.23 5.04 -2.98
N ALA A 67 10.03 5.83 -3.70
CA ALA A 67 10.77 6.93 -3.11
C ALA A 67 9.81 8.05 -2.65
N PRO A 68 9.90 8.53 -1.39
CA PRO A 68 9.13 9.67 -0.95
C PRO A 68 9.40 10.88 -1.83
N THR A 69 8.34 11.49 -2.36
CA THR A 69 8.44 12.67 -3.23
C THR A 69 8.89 13.91 -2.44
N LYS A 70 9.52 14.86 -3.10
CA LYS A 70 9.89 16.15 -2.50
C LYS A 70 8.69 16.82 -1.83
N ASN A 71 7.55 16.90 -2.53
CA ASN A 71 6.26 17.31 -1.95
C ASN A 71 5.52 16.08 -1.44
N MET A 72 5.42 15.96 -0.10
CA MET A 72 4.76 14.81 0.54
C MET A 72 3.29 14.65 0.19
N GLU A 73 2.57 15.70 -0.17
CA GLU A 73 1.17 15.61 -0.59
C GLU A 73 0.99 14.67 -1.79
N ARG A 74 1.99 14.59 -2.68
CA ARG A 74 1.99 13.66 -3.82
C ARG A 74 2.18 12.22 -3.37
N PHE A 75 3.08 11.97 -2.42
CA PHE A 75 3.27 10.65 -1.83
C PHE A 75 2.02 10.21 -1.05
N GLU A 76 1.40 11.13 -0.32
CA GLU A 76 0.14 10.92 0.39
C GLU A 76 -1.00 10.58 -0.59
N TRP A 77 -1.07 11.28 -1.71
CA TRP A 77 -2.05 11.01 -2.78
C TRP A 77 -1.83 9.61 -3.40
N PHE A 78 -0.58 9.25 -3.70
CA PHE A 78 -0.25 7.88 -4.13
C PHE A 78 -0.75 6.86 -3.11
N LEU A 79 -0.43 7.06 -1.84
CA LEU A 79 -0.79 6.13 -0.77
C LEU A 79 -2.30 5.97 -0.62
N GLU A 80 -3.04 7.08 -0.69
CA GLU A 80 -4.51 7.08 -0.68
C GLU A 80 -5.06 6.27 -1.86
N LYS A 81 -4.68 6.61 -3.10
CA LYS A 81 -5.26 5.98 -4.29
C LYS A 81 -4.83 4.51 -4.44
N SER A 82 -3.61 4.17 -4.10
CA SER A 82 -3.16 2.78 -4.13
C SER A 82 -3.83 1.93 -3.04
N THR A 83 -4.14 2.50 -1.89
CA THR A 83 -4.96 1.83 -0.86
C THR A 83 -6.38 1.55 -1.37
N GLU A 84 -7.01 2.51 -2.04
CA GLU A 84 -8.35 2.33 -2.64
C GLU A 84 -8.34 1.22 -3.71
N ILE A 85 -7.33 1.18 -4.57
CA ILE A 85 -7.18 0.16 -5.63
C ILE A 85 -6.96 -1.21 -5.00
N GLY A 86 -5.91 -1.39 -4.23
CA GLY A 86 -5.57 -2.63 -3.55
C GLY A 86 -4.08 -2.93 -3.61
N LEU A 87 -3.38 -2.62 -2.54
CA LEU A 87 -1.99 -3.03 -2.29
C LEU A 87 -1.88 -3.60 -0.88
N ASP A 88 -0.83 -4.36 -0.60
CA ASP A 88 -0.61 -4.95 0.72
C ASP A 88 0.45 -4.20 1.52
N LYS A 89 1.46 -3.66 0.85
CA LYS A 89 2.60 -3.06 1.53
C LYS A 89 3.21 -1.91 0.76
N VAL A 90 3.56 -0.85 1.50
CA VAL A 90 4.38 0.25 1.00
C VAL A 90 5.70 0.26 1.74
N VAL A 91 6.79 0.27 0.99
CA VAL A 91 8.15 0.41 1.50
C VAL A 91 8.72 1.73 0.96
N PRO A 92 8.75 2.79 1.76
CA PRO A 92 9.43 4.01 1.36
C PRO A 92 10.93 3.73 1.18
N ILE A 93 11.47 4.00 -0.02
CA ILE A 93 12.89 3.75 -0.32
C ILE A 93 13.68 5.05 -0.39
N ILE A 94 14.89 5.02 0.13
CA ILE A 94 15.83 6.13 0.03
C ILE A 94 16.89 5.74 -0.99
N THR A 95 16.97 6.53 -2.06
CA THR A 95 17.94 6.41 -3.15
C THR A 95 18.94 7.55 -3.11
N SER A 96 19.97 7.49 -3.93
CA SER A 96 20.98 8.56 -4.07
C SER A 96 20.36 9.89 -4.47
N CYS A 97 19.33 9.86 -5.34
CA CYS A 97 18.62 11.04 -5.84
C CYS A 97 17.43 11.46 -4.97
N SER A 98 17.19 10.80 -3.82
CA SER A 98 16.09 11.16 -2.93
C SER A 98 16.35 12.49 -2.24
N GLU A 99 15.53 13.51 -2.52
CA GLU A 99 15.56 14.78 -1.77
C GLU A 99 14.98 14.61 -0.36
N ARG A 100 13.98 13.74 -0.19
CA ARG A 100 13.34 13.47 1.08
C ARG A 100 13.78 12.12 1.64
N LYS A 101 14.33 12.15 2.87
CA LYS A 101 14.87 10.96 3.54
C LYS A 101 14.06 10.51 4.77
N SER A 102 13.03 11.25 5.13
CA SER A 102 12.18 10.96 6.29
C SER A 102 10.70 11.14 5.97
N ILE A 103 9.87 10.39 6.65
CA ILE A 103 8.40 10.46 6.54
C ILE A 103 7.79 10.63 7.93
N ASN A 104 6.57 11.15 8.00
CA ASN A 104 5.76 11.09 9.21
C ASN A 104 4.87 9.84 9.12
N GLN A 105 5.35 8.73 9.66
CA GLN A 105 4.68 7.43 9.56
C GLN A 105 3.27 7.46 10.14
N GLU A 106 3.06 8.08 11.31
CA GLU A 106 1.75 8.20 11.95
C GLU A 106 0.72 8.92 11.05
N ARG A 107 1.16 9.97 10.33
CA ARG A 107 0.30 10.68 9.37
C ARG A 107 -0.07 9.79 8.19
N LEU A 108 0.90 9.04 7.64
CA LEU A 108 0.67 8.14 6.51
C LEU A 108 -0.24 6.97 6.88
N GLU A 109 -0.09 6.40 8.08
CA GLU A 109 -0.99 5.37 8.60
C GLU A 109 -2.44 5.87 8.73
N LYS A 110 -2.64 7.12 9.16
CA LYS A 110 -3.97 7.74 9.20
C LYS A 110 -4.60 7.89 7.81
N ILE A 111 -3.79 8.18 6.78
CA ILE A 111 -4.25 8.25 5.39
C ILE A 111 -4.68 6.87 4.91
N ILE A 112 -3.87 5.82 5.16
CA ILE A 112 -4.23 4.43 4.85
C ILE A 112 -5.58 4.06 5.50
N VAL A 113 -5.73 4.33 6.80
CA VAL A 113 -6.97 4.01 7.52
C VAL A 113 -8.18 4.75 6.93
N SER A 114 -8.01 6.02 6.57
CA SER A 114 -9.07 6.83 5.95
C SER A 114 -9.47 6.28 4.58
N ALA A 115 -8.50 6.01 3.71
CA ALA A 115 -8.71 5.46 2.38
C ALA A 115 -9.33 4.05 2.42
N ALA A 116 -8.83 3.18 3.33
CA ALA A 116 -9.34 1.84 3.51
C ALA A 116 -10.79 1.83 3.99
N LYS A 117 -11.17 2.73 4.90
CA LYS A 117 -12.56 2.89 5.35
C LYS A 117 -13.47 3.35 4.22
N GLN A 118 -13.04 4.35 3.45
CA GLN A 118 -13.81 4.89 2.33
C GLN A 118 -14.02 3.85 1.23
N SER A 119 -13.02 3.01 0.95
CA SER A 119 -13.06 1.96 -0.07
C SER A 119 -13.50 0.58 0.46
N LEU A 120 -14.01 0.52 1.70
CA LEU A 120 -14.53 -0.70 2.35
C LEU A 120 -13.54 -1.87 2.36
N LYS A 121 -12.26 -1.61 2.65
CA LYS A 121 -11.24 -2.65 2.78
C LYS A 121 -11.31 -3.32 4.15
N GLY A 122 -11.29 -4.66 4.17
CA GLY A 122 -11.18 -5.43 5.42
C GLY A 122 -9.76 -5.48 5.95
N LYS A 123 -8.76 -5.51 5.06
CA LYS A 123 -7.32 -5.51 5.39
C LYS A 123 -6.70 -4.16 5.00
N PHE A 124 -5.94 -3.57 5.92
CA PHE A 124 -5.24 -2.32 5.67
C PHE A 124 -3.81 -2.61 5.18
N PRO A 125 -3.31 -1.85 4.20
CA PRO A 125 -1.92 -1.93 3.80
C PRO A 125 -0.95 -1.59 4.94
N GLU A 126 0.18 -2.29 4.97
CA GLU A 126 1.30 -1.95 5.85
C GLU A 126 2.15 -0.85 5.22
N ILE A 127 2.60 0.13 6.00
CA ILE A 127 3.68 1.04 5.62
C ILE A 127 4.85 0.86 6.57
N THR A 128 6.05 0.65 6.01
CA THR A 128 7.27 0.50 6.81
C THR A 128 7.98 1.84 7.04
N SER A 129 8.92 1.85 7.96
CA SER A 129 9.91 2.93 8.01
C SER A 129 10.74 2.98 6.72
N PRO A 130 11.28 4.15 6.33
CA PRO A 130 12.14 4.26 5.16
C PRO A 130 13.37 3.37 5.25
N VAL A 131 13.75 2.76 4.13
CA VAL A 131 14.93 1.89 4.03
C VAL A 131 15.82 2.34 2.87
N ALA A 132 17.12 2.15 3.00
CA ALA A 132 18.04 2.34 1.87
C ALA A 132 17.71 1.34 0.76
N ILE A 133 17.79 1.78 -0.50
CA ILE A 133 17.45 0.94 -1.65
C ILE A 133 18.29 -0.33 -1.68
N GLU A 134 19.58 -0.26 -1.37
CA GLU A 134 20.49 -1.41 -1.38
C GLU A 134 20.07 -2.49 -0.36
N ALA A 135 19.58 -2.06 0.81
CA ALA A 135 19.09 -2.98 1.84
C ALA A 135 17.82 -3.69 1.39
N LEU A 136 16.91 -2.98 0.70
CA LEU A 136 15.71 -3.58 0.11
C LEU A 136 16.08 -4.57 -1.00
N LEU A 137 16.95 -4.19 -1.92
CA LEU A 137 17.35 -5.03 -3.06
C LEU A 137 17.97 -6.35 -2.60
N LYS A 138 18.87 -6.31 -1.61
CA LYS A 138 19.49 -7.50 -1.02
C LYS A 138 18.44 -8.43 -0.41
N ARG A 139 17.48 -7.89 0.33
CA ARG A 139 16.38 -8.66 0.91
C ARG A 139 15.49 -9.28 -0.16
N CYS A 140 15.13 -8.52 -1.20
CA CYS A 140 14.36 -9.03 -2.33
C CYS A 140 15.10 -10.12 -3.12
N ALA A 141 16.43 -10.10 -3.19
CA ALA A 141 17.22 -11.13 -3.89
C ALA A 141 17.02 -12.53 -3.29
N GLU A 142 16.68 -12.63 -2.00
CA GLU A 142 16.41 -13.90 -1.31
C GLU A 142 15.02 -14.48 -1.66
N GLU A 143 14.09 -13.64 -2.15
CA GLU A 143 12.73 -14.05 -2.51
C GLU A 143 12.68 -14.56 -3.96
N ARG A 144 12.89 -15.86 -4.16
CA ARG A 144 13.01 -16.47 -5.52
C ARG A 144 11.69 -16.51 -6.30
N GLU A 145 10.55 -16.63 -5.65
CA GLU A 145 9.24 -16.82 -6.28
C GLU A 145 8.48 -15.50 -6.50
N SER A 146 9.07 -14.37 -6.15
CA SER A 146 8.44 -13.07 -6.27
C SER A 146 8.83 -12.40 -7.60
N LEU A 147 7.85 -11.84 -8.30
CA LEU A 147 8.08 -10.95 -9.44
C LEU A 147 8.63 -9.62 -8.94
N LYS A 148 9.78 -9.21 -9.45
CA LYS A 148 10.46 -7.97 -9.06
C LYS A 148 10.56 -7.07 -10.29
N LEU A 149 9.98 -5.89 -10.20
CA LEU A 149 9.88 -4.96 -11.31
C LEU A 149 10.50 -3.61 -10.93
N VAL A 150 11.20 -2.98 -11.86
CA VAL A 150 11.72 -1.62 -11.70
C VAL A 150 11.31 -0.75 -12.87
N ALA A 151 10.61 0.36 -12.58
CA ALA A 151 10.25 1.36 -13.56
C ALA A 151 11.25 2.54 -13.49
N TYR A 152 11.94 2.84 -14.59
CA TYR A 152 12.90 3.94 -14.68
C TYR A 152 13.00 4.47 -16.12
N CYS A 153 13.59 5.65 -16.33
CA CYS A 153 13.59 6.34 -17.62
C CYS A 153 14.72 5.95 -18.58
N GLY A 154 15.67 5.09 -18.21
CA GLY A 154 16.81 4.69 -19.05
C GLY A 154 16.42 3.94 -20.33
N GLU A 155 17.39 3.74 -21.25
CA GLU A 155 17.19 3.19 -22.59
C GLU A 155 17.25 1.65 -22.70
N ALA A 156 17.27 0.91 -21.59
CA ALA A 156 17.29 -0.55 -21.63
C ALA A 156 16.05 -1.12 -22.30
N THR A 157 16.15 -2.33 -22.86
CA THR A 157 14.99 -3.10 -23.31
C THR A 157 14.08 -3.40 -22.13
N LYS A 158 12.83 -2.98 -22.21
CA LYS A 158 11.85 -3.08 -21.14
C LYS A 158 10.62 -3.82 -21.62
N LEU A 159 10.06 -4.64 -20.74
CA LEU A 159 8.72 -5.18 -20.92
C LEU A 159 7.67 -4.14 -20.52
N SER A 160 6.48 -4.21 -21.07
CA SER A 160 5.35 -3.54 -20.46
C SER A 160 5.05 -4.23 -19.11
N ILE A 161 4.51 -3.47 -18.15
CA ILE A 161 4.13 -4.06 -16.85
C ILE A 161 3.14 -5.21 -17.02
N ASN A 162 2.23 -5.12 -17.98
CA ASN A 162 1.24 -6.16 -18.25
C ASN A 162 1.89 -7.44 -18.78
N GLU A 163 2.84 -7.35 -19.71
CA GLU A 163 3.60 -8.51 -20.22
C GLU A 163 4.40 -9.18 -19.09
N ALA A 164 5.06 -8.39 -18.25
CA ALA A 164 5.83 -8.92 -17.11
C ALA A 164 4.94 -9.71 -16.13
N ILE A 165 3.77 -9.18 -15.78
CA ILE A 165 2.80 -9.84 -14.90
C ILE A 165 2.24 -11.09 -15.57
N ALA A 166 1.81 -11.01 -16.83
CA ALA A 166 1.25 -12.15 -17.56
C ALA A 166 2.27 -13.30 -17.67
N LYS A 167 3.53 -13.00 -18.00
CA LYS A 167 4.61 -13.98 -18.05
C LYS A 167 4.86 -14.63 -16.69
N HIS A 168 4.83 -13.86 -15.62
CA HIS A 168 5.01 -14.40 -14.26
C HIS A 168 3.86 -15.34 -13.90
N LYS A 169 2.61 -14.95 -14.11
CA LYS A 169 1.44 -15.78 -13.83
C LYS A 169 1.47 -17.12 -14.58
N ALA A 170 1.85 -17.10 -15.85
CA ALA A 170 1.94 -18.30 -16.67
C ALA A 170 2.97 -19.32 -16.14
N ASN A 171 3.94 -18.89 -15.36
CA ASN A 171 5.00 -19.74 -14.79
C ASN A 171 4.76 -20.10 -13.31
N LEU A 172 3.71 -19.57 -12.68
CA LEU A 172 3.40 -19.91 -11.29
C LEU A 172 2.72 -21.27 -11.20
N PRO A 173 3.08 -22.10 -10.22
CA PRO A 173 2.32 -23.32 -9.93
C PRO A 173 0.86 -22.98 -9.59
N GLU A 174 -0.05 -23.89 -9.98
CA GLU A 174 -1.47 -23.74 -9.68
C GLU A 174 -1.71 -23.57 -8.17
N GLY A 175 -2.57 -22.62 -7.80
CA GLY A 175 -2.86 -22.30 -6.40
C GLY A 175 -1.82 -21.45 -5.68
N THR A 176 -0.72 -21.07 -6.35
CA THR A 176 0.29 -20.18 -5.77
C THR A 176 -0.18 -18.73 -5.83
N LEU A 177 -0.08 -18.03 -4.68
CA LEU A 177 -0.40 -16.61 -4.58
C LEU A 177 0.72 -15.77 -5.22
N PRO A 178 0.45 -15.02 -6.32
CA PRO A 178 1.45 -14.15 -6.94
C PRO A 178 1.97 -13.09 -5.94
N LYS A 179 3.30 -12.98 -5.84
CA LYS A 179 3.97 -11.95 -5.04
C LYS A 179 4.71 -11.02 -5.97
N ILE A 180 4.45 -9.72 -5.84
CA ILE A 180 5.02 -8.72 -6.73
C ILE A 180 5.61 -7.58 -5.90
N THR A 181 6.83 -7.18 -6.23
CA THR A 181 7.48 -5.99 -5.70
C THR A 181 7.80 -5.05 -6.86
N ILE A 182 7.33 -3.81 -6.80
CA ILE A 182 7.56 -2.80 -7.84
C ILE A 182 8.33 -1.62 -7.25
N LEU A 183 9.48 -1.30 -7.86
CA LEU A 183 10.33 -0.16 -7.52
C LEU A 183 9.95 1.05 -8.37
N ILE A 184 9.71 2.19 -7.72
CA ILE A 184 9.49 3.50 -8.35
C ILE A 184 10.43 4.51 -7.72
N GLY A 185 11.26 5.14 -8.55
CA GLY A 185 12.27 6.11 -8.13
C GLY A 185 11.70 7.48 -7.74
N PRO A 186 12.57 8.35 -7.20
CA PRO A 186 12.24 9.76 -6.95
C PRO A 186 12.17 10.56 -8.26
N GLU A 187 11.91 11.87 -8.17
CA GLU A 187 11.87 12.77 -9.32
C GLU A 187 13.20 12.80 -10.13
N GLY A 188 14.33 12.53 -9.46
CA GLY A 188 15.67 12.42 -10.08
C GLY A 188 16.00 11.04 -10.64
N ASP A 189 15.05 10.09 -10.61
CA ASP A 189 15.23 8.70 -11.02
C ASP A 189 16.27 7.93 -10.18
N PHE A 190 16.63 6.74 -10.58
CA PHE A 190 17.69 5.91 -10.01
C PHE A 190 19.02 6.21 -10.69
N THR A 191 20.15 6.05 -9.97
CA THR A 191 21.46 6.05 -10.61
C THR A 191 21.71 4.78 -11.42
N ALA A 192 22.71 4.82 -12.29
CA ALA A 192 23.11 3.64 -13.07
C ALA A 192 23.54 2.47 -12.15
N GLU A 193 24.24 2.78 -11.06
CA GLU A 193 24.68 1.81 -10.08
C GLU A 193 23.50 1.15 -9.35
N GLU A 194 22.48 1.93 -8.97
CA GLU A 194 21.25 1.43 -8.34
C GLU A 194 20.47 0.53 -9.29
N ILE A 195 20.36 0.89 -10.56
CA ILE A 195 19.72 0.05 -11.58
C ILE A 195 20.50 -1.24 -11.80
N ASN A 196 21.82 -1.16 -11.97
CA ASN A 196 22.66 -2.36 -12.13
C ASN A 196 22.52 -3.31 -10.94
N LEU A 197 22.48 -2.79 -9.72
CA LEU A 197 22.27 -3.57 -8.52
C LEU A 197 20.85 -4.19 -8.50
N ALA A 198 19.82 -3.45 -8.89
CA ALA A 198 18.46 -3.97 -8.98
C ALA A 198 18.38 -5.14 -9.99
N LEU A 199 18.99 -4.99 -11.17
CA LEU A 199 19.04 -6.07 -12.17
C LEU A 199 19.79 -7.30 -11.63
N ALA A 200 20.91 -7.11 -10.96
CA ALA A 200 21.68 -8.20 -10.31
C ALA A 200 20.87 -8.89 -9.20
N CYS A 201 19.95 -8.18 -8.54
CA CYS A 201 19.02 -8.74 -7.54
C CYS A 201 17.75 -9.36 -8.16
N GLY A 202 17.67 -9.48 -9.48
CA GLY A 202 16.58 -10.13 -10.21
C GLY A 202 15.39 -9.25 -10.52
N PHE A 203 15.54 -7.92 -10.46
CA PHE A 203 14.49 -7.00 -10.93
C PHE A 203 14.46 -6.94 -12.47
N THR A 204 13.25 -7.00 -13.00
CA THR A 204 13.01 -6.85 -14.44
C THR A 204 12.67 -5.39 -14.75
N PRO A 205 13.35 -4.77 -15.73
CA PRO A 205 13.02 -3.42 -16.14
C PRO A 205 11.70 -3.38 -16.89
N ILE A 206 10.83 -2.43 -16.49
CA ILE A 206 9.52 -2.23 -17.09
C ILE A 206 9.32 -0.80 -17.56
N HIS A 207 8.42 -0.63 -18.55
CA HIS A 207 7.87 0.66 -18.92
C HIS A 207 6.36 0.73 -18.58
N LEU A 208 5.90 1.93 -18.31
CA LEU A 208 4.50 2.25 -17.98
C LEU A 208 3.80 3.01 -19.12
N GLY A 209 4.23 2.80 -20.36
CA GLY A 209 3.77 3.53 -21.55
C GLY A 209 4.83 4.49 -22.09
N GLY A 210 4.46 5.28 -23.12
CA GLY A 210 5.37 6.19 -23.82
C GLY A 210 5.54 7.58 -23.16
N SER A 211 4.76 7.88 -22.11
CA SER A 211 4.82 9.19 -21.46
C SER A 211 5.73 9.16 -20.24
N ARG A 212 6.47 10.27 -20.01
CA ARG A 212 7.19 10.45 -18.76
C ARG A 212 6.22 10.76 -17.64
N LEU A 213 6.13 9.88 -16.67
CA LEU A 213 5.23 10.00 -15.52
C LEU A 213 5.98 10.58 -14.31
N ARG A 214 5.27 11.27 -13.46
CA ARG A 214 5.76 11.62 -12.12
C ARG A 214 5.76 10.39 -11.21
N THR A 215 6.57 10.39 -10.16
CA THR A 215 6.71 9.29 -9.19
C THR A 215 5.36 8.80 -8.67
N GLU A 216 4.50 9.71 -8.21
CA GLU A 216 3.17 9.36 -7.69
C GLU A 216 2.26 8.76 -8.75
N THR A 217 2.32 9.29 -9.99
CA THR A 217 1.52 8.77 -11.11
C THR A 217 2.00 7.39 -11.54
N ALA A 218 3.32 7.20 -11.64
CA ALA A 218 3.92 5.90 -11.94
C ALA A 218 3.54 4.85 -10.90
N ALA A 219 3.56 5.22 -9.62
CA ALA A 219 3.22 4.32 -8.53
C ALA A 219 1.72 3.92 -8.54
N VAL A 220 0.80 4.87 -8.74
CA VAL A 220 -0.64 4.57 -8.84
C VAL A 220 -0.95 3.73 -10.08
N LEU A 221 -0.35 4.07 -11.24
CA LEU A 221 -0.53 3.29 -12.47
C LEU A 221 -0.01 1.86 -12.33
N SER A 222 1.15 1.68 -11.69
CA SER A 222 1.70 0.35 -11.41
C SER A 222 0.80 -0.47 -10.49
N THR A 223 0.23 0.16 -9.44
CA THR A 223 -0.74 -0.49 -8.57
C THR A 223 -1.99 -0.92 -9.35
N ALA A 224 -2.52 -0.03 -10.20
CA ALA A 224 -3.71 -0.32 -11.02
C ALA A 224 -3.42 -1.44 -12.03
N ALA A 225 -2.26 -1.43 -12.69
CA ALA A 225 -1.86 -2.48 -13.61
C ALA A 225 -1.73 -3.84 -12.91
N ALA A 226 -1.15 -3.90 -11.71
CA ALA A 226 -1.11 -5.12 -10.92
C ALA A 226 -2.52 -5.61 -10.57
N TYR A 227 -3.37 -4.73 -10.04
CA TYR A 227 -4.76 -5.05 -9.68
C TYR A 227 -5.59 -5.60 -10.84
N LEU A 228 -5.44 -5.05 -12.05
CA LEU A 228 -6.23 -5.43 -13.22
C LEU A 228 -5.74 -6.71 -13.91
N ASN A 229 -4.49 -7.15 -13.67
CA ASN A 229 -3.88 -8.29 -14.33
C ASN A 229 -3.68 -9.51 -13.41
N LEU A 230 -3.94 -9.38 -12.12
CA LEU A 230 -3.80 -10.43 -11.11
C LEU A 230 -5.15 -10.94 -10.63
#